data_c247c5bceb25335b59a740a6924075a6
#
_entry.id   c247c5bceb25335b59a740a6924075a6
#
_cell.length_a   1.000
_cell.length_b   1.000
_cell.length_c   1.000
_cell.angle_alpha   90.00
_cell.angle_beta   90.00
_cell.angle_gamma   90.00
#
_symmetry.space_group_name_H-M   'P 1'
#
loop_
_entity.id
_entity.type
_entity.pdbx_description
1 polymer ?
#
loop_
_entity_poly.entity_id
_entity_poly.type
_entity_poly.pdbx_seq_one_letter_code
_entity_poly.pdbx_strand_id
1 'polypeptide(L)'
;GPAIARFSTSGKWLADFEVPAPLRDPARQKSEGDGLEALTLHPVHGLVTLPEEPLLDASRRIHTLFAGDGTSYQFSTEAVGNTSVKALETLSNGRILLLDRMRSEDKLRLLPFLSIIDLAACKPDAPCPVVTAPVMVPGVTDADFEGITEVSPGRFLMISDDEINGDKRTVIALVALGEV
;
A
#
# COMPACT_ATOMS: atom_id res chain seq x y z
N GLY A 1 -5.54 -1.85 -19.59
CA GLY A 1 -5.39 -0.91 -18.48
C GLY A 1 -5.80 -1.54 -17.16
N PRO A 2 -5.58 -0.88 -16.02
CA PRO A 2 -5.94 -1.41 -14.70
C PRO A 2 -7.45 -1.63 -14.58
N ALA A 3 -7.86 -2.67 -13.83
CA ALA A 3 -9.24 -3.02 -13.61
C ALA A 3 -9.45 -3.44 -12.15
N ILE A 4 -10.62 -3.15 -11.60
CA ILE A 4 -11.02 -3.58 -10.27
C ILE A 4 -12.34 -4.32 -10.39
N ALA A 5 -12.36 -5.59 -10.03
CA ALA A 5 -13.55 -6.41 -10.14
C ALA A 5 -13.95 -7.04 -8.79
N ARG A 6 -15.24 -7.16 -8.56
CA ARG A 6 -15.82 -7.82 -7.40
C ARG A 6 -16.26 -9.24 -7.75
N PHE A 7 -15.85 -10.18 -6.95
CA PHE A 7 -16.27 -11.57 -7.03
C PHE A 7 -17.01 -12.02 -5.78
N SER A 8 -17.86 -13.02 -5.90
CA SER A 8 -18.42 -13.74 -4.75
C SER A 8 -17.34 -14.63 -4.11
N THR A 9 -17.63 -15.15 -2.92
CA THR A 9 -16.77 -16.13 -2.24
C THR A 9 -16.63 -17.45 -3.00
N SER A 10 -17.52 -17.72 -3.98
CA SER A 10 -17.43 -18.87 -4.87
C SER A 10 -16.72 -18.57 -6.21
N GLY A 11 -16.10 -17.38 -6.34
CA GLY A 11 -15.35 -16.98 -7.53
C GLY A 11 -16.21 -16.45 -8.70
N LYS A 12 -17.52 -16.26 -8.50
CA LYS A 12 -18.38 -15.69 -9.54
C LYS A 12 -18.16 -14.17 -9.61
N TRP A 13 -17.90 -13.65 -10.81
CA TRP A 13 -17.88 -12.21 -11.07
C TRP A 13 -19.25 -11.59 -10.75
N LEU A 14 -19.23 -10.45 -10.08
CA LEU A 14 -20.43 -9.73 -9.64
C LEU A 14 -20.54 -8.35 -10.30
N ALA A 15 -19.47 -7.60 -10.34
CA ALA A 15 -19.42 -6.24 -10.88
C ALA A 15 -17.99 -5.79 -11.12
N ASP A 16 -17.82 -4.77 -11.96
CA ASP A 16 -16.60 -3.98 -12.03
C ASP A 16 -16.77 -2.70 -11.23
N PHE A 17 -15.71 -2.28 -10.56
CA PHE A 17 -15.61 -0.96 -9.95
C PHE A 17 -14.97 0.02 -10.93
N GLU A 18 -15.40 1.26 -10.84
CA GLU A 18 -14.78 2.32 -11.62
C GLU A 18 -13.36 2.59 -11.11
N VAL A 19 -12.37 2.43 -12.00
CA VAL A 19 -10.98 2.82 -11.69
C VAL A 19 -10.92 4.35 -11.67
N PRO A 20 -10.32 4.98 -10.65
CA PRO A 20 -10.13 6.42 -10.61
C PRO A 20 -9.50 6.96 -11.89
N ALA A 21 -10.04 8.06 -12.43
CA ALA A 21 -9.63 8.61 -13.74
C ALA A 21 -8.11 8.80 -13.89
N PRO A 22 -7.36 9.30 -12.88
CA PRO A 22 -5.92 9.46 -12.98
C PRO A 22 -5.15 8.14 -13.17
N LEU A 23 -5.74 7.00 -12.78
CA LEU A 23 -5.12 5.69 -12.84
C LEU A 23 -5.46 4.90 -14.10
N ARG A 24 -6.37 5.40 -14.95
CA ARG A 24 -6.79 4.72 -16.19
C ARG A 24 -5.78 4.84 -17.31
N ASP A 25 -4.92 5.85 -17.26
CA ASP A 25 -3.91 6.10 -18.29
C ASP A 25 -2.58 5.43 -17.91
N PRO A 26 -2.20 4.33 -18.60
CA PRO A 26 -0.93 3.66 -18.33
C PRO A 26 0.30 4.54 -18.55
N ALA A 27 0.19 5.58 -19.41
CA ALA A 27 1.30 6.50 -19.67
C ALA A 27 1.64 7.40 -18.46
N ARG A 28 0.76 7.48 -17.46
CA ARG A 28 1.01 8.19 -16.20
C ARG A 28 1.69 7.31 -15.14
N GLN A 29 1.79 6.02 -15.37
CA GLN A 29 2.45 5.08 -14.47
C GLN A 29 3.94 5.00 -14.82
N LYS A 30 4.78 4.68 -13.86
CA LYS A 30 6.24 4.61 -14.02
C LYS A 30 6.66 3.53 -15.01
N SER A 31 6.00 2.38 -14.95
CA SER A 31 6.16 1.29 -15.91
C SER A 31 4.83 0.56 -16.13
N GLU A 32 4.79 -0.32 -17.14
CA GLU A 32 3.60 -1.12 -17.44
C GLU A 32 3.22 -2.07 -16.29
N GLY A 33 4.20 -2.46 -15.46
CA GLY A 33 3.99 -3.31 -14.29
C GLY A 33 3.60 -2.57 -13.00
N ASP A 34 3.78 -1.24 -12.94
CA ASP A 34 3.56 -0.45 -11.72
C ASP A 34 2.09 0.04 -11.59
N GLY A 35 1.14 -0.85 -11.83
CA GLY A 35 -0.29 -0.54 -11.81
C GLY A 35 -0.87 -0.37 -10.41
N LEU A 36 -2.12 -0.84 -10.25
CA LEU A 36 -2.79 -0.87 -8.95
C LEU A 36 -2.25 -2.04 -8.14
N GLU A 37 -1.47 -1.76 -7.11
CA GLU A 37 -0.89 -2.78 -6.23
C GLU A 37 -1.70 -2.95 -4.94
N ALA A 38 -2.30 -1.89 -4.45
CA ALA A 38 -2.91 -1.89 -3.14
C ALA A 38 -4.37 -1.45 -3.19
N LEU A 39 -5.22 -2.18 -2.47
CA LEU A 39 -6.65 -1.98 -2.44
C LEU A 39 -7.20 -2.32 -1.05
N THR A 40 -8.06 -1.46 -0.51
CA THR A 40 -8.81 -1.72 0.72
C THR A 40 -10.23 -1.17 0.64
N LEU A 41 -11.11 -1.61 1.52
CA LEU A 41 -12.48 -1.12 1.63
C LEU A 41 -12.64 -0.28 2.92
N HIS A 42 -12.75 1.03 2.76
CA HIS A 42 -12.95 1.95 3.88
C HIS A 42 -14.44 2.18 4.17
N PRO A 43 -14.89 2.16 5.44
CA PRO A 43 -16.32 2.22 5.76
C PRO A 43 -17.00 3.53 5.35
N VAL A 44 -16.27 4.64 5.26
CA VAL A 44 -16.79 5.96 4.90
C VAL A 44 -16.52 6.29 3.43
N HIS A 45 -15.30 6.02 2.93
CA HIS A 45 -14.83 6.43 1.61
C HIS A 45 -14.99 5.35 0.53
N GLY A 46 -15.55 4.18 0.88
CA GLY A 46 -15.68 3.06 -0.04
C GLY A 46 -14.33 2.45 -0.39
N LEU A 47 -14.16 2.07 -1.62
CA LEU A 47 -12.95 1.45 -2.11
C LEU A 47 -11.81 2.48 -2.15
N VAL A 48 -10.67 2.16 -1.55
CA VAL A 48 -9.47 3.01 -1.54
C VAL A 48 -8.32 2.25 -2.20
N THR A 49 -7.63 2.91 -3.11
CA THR A 49 -6.53 2.32 -3.89
C THR A 49 -5.45 3.36 -4.18
N LEU A 50 -4.27 2.90 -4.56
CA LEU A 50 -3.20 3.74 -5.12
C LEU A 50 -2.31 2.90 -6.05
N PRO A 51 -1.53 3.54 -6.94
CA PRO A 51 -0.48 2.88 -7.70
C PRO A 51 0.71 2.54 -6.78
N GLU A 52 1.50 1.55 -7.17
CA GLU A 52 2.71 1.14 -6.44
C GLU A 52 3.65 2.33 -6.19
N GLU A 53 3.87 3.13 -7.23
CA GLU A 53 4.72 4.32 -7.17
C GLU A 53 3.92 5.59 -7.51
N PRO A 54 4.41 6.78 -7.12
CA PRO A 54 3.78 8.03 -7.51
C PRO A 54 3.63 8.15 -9.04
N LEU A 55 2.51 8.69 -9.50
CA LEU A 55 2.31 8.97 -10.91
C LEU A 55 3.42 9.89 -11.47
N LEU A 56 3.76 9.74 -12.75
CA LEU A 56 4.88 10.45 -13.39
C LEU A 56 4.77 11.98 -13.35
N ASP A 57 3.56 12.51 -13.28
CA ASP A 57 3.28 13.94 -13.16
C ASP A 57 3.22 14.44 -11.71
N ALA A 58 3.37 13.55 -10.75
CA ALA A 58 3.50 13.90 -9.34
C ALA A 58 4.98 14.01 -8.90
N SER A 59 5.20 14.67 -7.76
CA SER A 59 6.51 14.58 -7.10
C SER A 59 6.80 13.13 -6.71
N ARG A 60 8.01 12.65 -6.95
CA ARG A 60 8.43 11.27 -6.61
C ARG A 60 8.33 10.91 -5.12
N ARG A 61 8.02 11.89 -4.27
CA ARG A 61 7.84 11.70 -2.82
C ARG A 61 6.38 11.80 -2.38
N ILE A 62 5.47 12.09 -3.31
CA ILE A 62 4.05 12.29 -2.99
C ILE A 62 3.25 11.17 -3.61
N HIS A 63 2.77 10.29 -2.76
CA HIS A 63 1.78 9.30 -3.11
C HIS A 63 0.36 9.89 -3.06
N THR A 64 -0.56 9.30 -3.78
CA THR A 64 -1.96 9.71 -3.77
C THR A 64 -2.85 8.49 -3.57
N LEU A 65 -3.61 8.47 -2.48
CA LEU A 65 -4.74 7.58 -2.28
C LEU A 65 -5.94 8.10 -3.06
N PHE A 66 -6.61 7.22 -3.76
CA PHE A 66 -7.84 7.50 -4.50
C PHE A 66 -8.99 6.74 -3.86
N ALA A 67 -10.04 7.46 -3.46
CA ALA A 67 -11.20 6.88 -2.82
C ALA A 67 -12.38 6.75 -3.80
N GLY A 68 -13.25 5.78 -3.54
CA GLY A 68 -14.42 5.48 -4.38
C GLY A 68 -15.50 6.56 -4.37
N ASP A 69 -15.48 7.46 -3.37
CA ASP A 69 -16.33 8.65 -3.32
C ASP A 69 -15.82 9.82 -4.21
N GLY A 70 -14.70 9.61 -4.92
CA GLY A 70 -14.07 10.61 -5.78
C GLY A 70 -13.06 11.50 -5.07
N THR A 71 -12.86 11.36 -3.77
CA THR A 71 -11.83 12.11 -3.02
C THR A 71 -10.44 11.53 -3.31
N SER A 72 -9.43 12.37 -3.17
CA SER A 72 -8.02 11.94 -3.21
C SER A 72 -7.24 12.57 -2.07
N TYR A 73 -6.27 11.82 -1.56
CA TYR A 73 -5.47 12.20 -0.40
C TYR A 73 -3.99 12.06 -0.73
N GLN A 74 -3.27 13.17 -0.67
CA GLN A 74 -1.82 13.16 -0.88
C GLN A 74 -1.10 12.91 0.45
N PHE A 75 -0.01 12.15 0.39
CA PHE A 75 0.86 11.92 1.55
C PHE A 75 2.30 11.71 1.11
N SER A 76 3.22 11.89 2.03
CA SER A 76 4.63 11.60 1.82
C SER A 76 5.07 10.54 2.82
N THR A 77 5.75 9.50 2.36
CA THR A 77 6.45 8.59 3.25
C THR A 77 7.78 9.18 3.63
N GLU A 78 8.20 9.06 4.90
CA GLU A 78 9.50 9.58 5.36
C GLU A 78 10.70 8.81 4.80
N ALA A 79 10.46 7.68 4.17
CA ALA A 79 11.52 6.90 3.59
C ALA A 79 12.22 7.70 2.48
N VAL A 80 13.49 8.00 2.72
CA VAL A 80 14.35 8.67 1.76
C VAL A 80 14.70 7.69 0.66
N GLY A 81 14.20 7.92 -0.56
CA GLY A 81 14.52 7.08 -1.71
C GLY A 81 13.30 6.66 -2.52
N ASN A 82 13.45 5.61 -3.30
CA ASN A 82 12.36 5.00 -4.05
C ASN A 82 11.57 4.10 -3.10
N THR A 83 10.41 4.58 -2.67
CA THR A 83 9.43 3.79 -1.92
C THR A 83 8.35 3.31 -2.85
N SER A 84 7.92 2.08 -2.67
CA SER A 84 6.76 1.51 -3.34
C SER A 84 5.77 1.01 -2.30
N VAL A 85 4.50 1.40 -2.46
CA VAL A 85 3.42 0.92 -1.59
C VAL A 85 2.92 -0.41 -2.13
N LYS A 86 3.00 -1.45 -1.31
CA LYS A 86 2.68 -2.82 -1.70
C LYS A 86 1.31 -3.28 -1.24
N ALA A 87 0.83 -2.79 -0.12
CA ALA A 87 -0.49 -3.15 0.36
C ALA A 87 -1.16 -2.04 1.16
N LEU A 88 -2.48 -2.10 1.22
CA LEU A 88 -3.34 -1.27 2.07
C LEU A 88 -4.22 -2.15 2.95
N GLU A 89 -4.44 -1.72 4.17
CA GLU A 89 -5.42 -2.30 5.06
C GLU A 89 -6.20 -1.19 5.76
N THR A 90 -7.53 -1.29 5.77
CA THR A 90 -8.36 -0.44 6.62
C THR A 90 -8.46 -1.08 8.00
N LEU A 91 -7.89 -0.42 8.99
CA LEU A 91 -7.85 -0.89 10.37
C LEU A 91 -9.24 -0.87 11.01
N SER A 92 -9.40 -1.66 12.05
CA SER A 92 -10.65 -1.72 12.83
C SER A 92 -11.09 -0.37 13.43
N ASN A 93 -10.16 0.57 13.59
CA ASN A 93 -10.43 1.95 14.04
C ASN A 93 -10.67 2.95 12.88
N GLY A 94 -10.75 2.49 11.63
CA GLY A 94 -11.00 3.32 10.45
C GLY A 94 -9.77 4.03 9.87
N ARG A 95 -8.58 3.89 10.46
CA ARG A 95 -7.35 4.42 9.83
C ARG A 95 -6.86 3.50 8.72
N ILE A 96 -6.08 4.04 7.80
CA ILE A 96 -5.43 3.27 6.72
C ILE A 96 -4.01 2.91 7.16
N LEU A 97 -3.69 1.63 7.11
CA LEU A 97 -2.34 1.11 7.22
C LEU A 97 -1.79 0.85 5.81
N LEU A 98 -0.58 1.31 5.56
CA LEU A 98 0.16 1.06 4.32
C LEU A 98 1.35 0.17 4.64
N LEU A 99 1.60 -0.79 3.78
CA LEU A 99 2.86 -1.52 3.72
C LEU A 99 3.70 -0.91 2.61
N ASP A 100 4.77 -0.21 3.01
CA ASP A 100 5.74 0.39 2.11
C ASP A 100 7.00 -0.47 2.02
N ARG A 101 7.65 -0.43 0.89
CA ARG A 101 8.96 -1.04 0.67
C ARG A 101 9.96 0.00 0.24
N MET A 102 11.11 0.04 0.89
CA MET A 102 12.28 0.78 0.44
C MET A 102 13.39 -0.20 0.06
N ARG A 103 14.02 0.04 -1.07
CA ARG A 103 15.26 -0.66 -1.42
C ARG A 103 16.45 0.10 -0.83
N SER A 104 17.33 -0.61 -0.11
CA SER A 104 18.55 -0.01 0.45
C SER A 104 19.43 0.59 -0.66
N GLU A 105 20.31 1.55 -0.31
CA GLU A 105 21.19 2.23 -1.28
C GLU A 105 22.08 1.26 -2.05
N ASP A 106 22.57 0.21 -1.40
CA ASP A 106 23.34 -0.87 -2.03
C ASP A 106 22.48 -1.83 -2.86
N LYS A 107 21.16 -1.64 -2.88
CA LYS A 107 20.15 -2.47 -3.55
C LYS A 107 20.11 -3.94 -3.10
N LEU A 108 20.76 -4.27 -2.00
CA LEU A 108 20.87 -5.64 -1.50
C LEU A 108 19.78 -6.01 -0.51
N ARG A 109 19.06 -5.01 0.05
CA ARG A 109 18.03 -5.24 1.06
C ARG A 109 16.72 -4.58 0.68
N LEU A 110 15.64 -5.26 1.03
CA LEU A 110 14.29 -4.71 1.02
C LEU A 110 13.90 -4.40 2.46
N LEU A 111 13.56 -3.15 2.72
CA LEU A 111 13.21 -2.68 4.06
C LEU A 111 11.71 -2.37 4.08
N PRO A 112 10.90 -3.18 4.76
CA PRO A 112 9.48 -2.91 4.93
C PRO A 112 9.26 -1.80 5.96
N PHE A 113 8.31 -0.92 5.67
CA PHE A 113 7.81 0.12 6.58
C PHE A 113 6.30 -0.02 6.70
N LEU A 114 5.79 0.29 7.88
CA LEU A 114 4.37 0.45 8.11
C LEU A 114 4.07 1.93 8.33
N SER A 115 3.14 2.45 7.54
CA SER A 115 2.70 3.84 7.61
C SER A 115 1.21 3.89 7.94
N ILE A 116 0.82 4.75 8.86
CA ILE A 116 -0.59 4.94 9.25
C ILE A 116 -1.04 6.33 8.86
N ILE A 117 -2.19 6.38 8.19
CA ILE A 117 -2.88 7.62 7.80
C ILE A 117 -4.28 7.62 8.43
N ASP A 118 -4.62 8.72 9.09
CA ASP A 118 -5.99 9.03 9.46
C ASP A 118 -6.59 9.99 8.41
N LEU A 119 -7.49 9.47 7.58
CA LEU A 119 -8.11 10.27 6.53
C LEU A 119 -8.94 11.43 7.09
N ALA A 120 -9.47 11.30 8.30
CA ALA A 120 -10.21 12.38 8.96
C ALA A 120 -9.31 13.55 9.39
N ALA A 121 -8.01 13.32 9.56
CA ALA A 121 -7.03 14.36 9.87
C ALA A 121 -6.44 15.05 8.63
N CYS A 122 -6.74 14.55 7.43
CA CYS A 122 -6.25 15.12 6.18
C CYS A 122 -6.92 16.46 5.86
N LYS A 123 -6.17 17.38 5.27
CA LYS A 123 -6.68 18.68 4.81
C LYS A 123 -6.65 18.73 3.28
N PRO A 124 -7.59 19.45 2.63
CA PRO A 124 -7.69 19.49 1.17
C PRO A 124 -6.43 19.95 0.44
N ASP A 125 -5.70 20.89 1.02
CA ASP A 125 -4.58 21.58 0.36
C ASP A 125 -3.20 21.23 0.98
N ALA A 126 -3.11 20.14 1.73
CA ALA A 126 -1.87 19.71 2.36
C ALA A 126 -1.74 18.18 2.36
N PRO A 127 -0.51 17.64 2.32
CA PRO A 127 -0.32 16.22 2.51
C PRO A 127 -0.87 15.75 3.87
N CYS A 128 -1.48 14.56 3.86
CA CYS A 128 -1.97 13.93 5.08
C CYS A 128 -0.83 13.68 6.06
N PRO A 129 -1.07 13.85 7.36
CA PRO A 129 -0.12 13.40 8.37
C PRO A 129 0.06 11.88 8.29
N VAL A 130 1.31 11.44 8.34
CA VAL A 130 1.69 10.02 8.31
C VAL A 130 2.55 9.69 9.51
N VAL A 131 2.27 8.58 10.16
CA VAL A 131 3.16 8.00 11.16
C VAL A 131 3.79 6.76 10.56
N THR A 132 5.11 6.76 10.41
CA THR A 132 5.84 5.68 9.77
C THR A 132 6.81 5.01 10.74
N ALA A 133 6.87 3.68 10.71
CA ALA A 133 7.81 2.89 11.48
C ALA A 133 8.44 1.79 10.60
N PRO A 134 9.77 1.59 10.70
CA PRO A 134 10.41 0.45 10.05
C PRO A 134 9.97 -0.86 10.72
N VAL A 135 9.84 -1.91 9.91
CA VAL A 135 9.56 -3.25 10.43
C VAL A 135 10.83 -4.09 10.35
N MET A 136 11.24 -4.62 11.48
CA MET A 136 12.38 -5.53 11.57
C MET A 136 11.86 -6.93 11.86
N VAL A 137 11.97 -7.83 10.87
CA VAL A 137 11.62 -9.25 11.05
C VAL A 137 12.92 -10.01 11.33
N PRO A 138 13.11 -10.55 12.55
CA PRO A 138 14.35 -11.24 12.91
C PRO A 138 14.69 -12.39 11.96
N GLY A 139 15.92 -12.40 11.44
CA GLY A 139 16.40 -13.43 10.52
C GLY A 139 15.88 -13.29 9.08
N VAL A 140 15.19 -12.20 8.76
CA VAL A 140 14.69 -11.88 7.42
C VAL A 140 15.26 -10.54 7.01
N THR A 141 16.09 -10.49 5.97
CA THR A 141 16.77 -9.27 5.54
C THR A 141 16.35 -8.79 4.16
N ASP A 142 15.64 -9.60 3.40
CA ASP A 142 15.40 -9.42 1.97
C ASP A 142 14.02 -9.93 1.50
N ALA A 143 13.09 -10.17 2.41
CA ALA A 143 11.74 -10.58 2.04
C ALA A 143 10.97 -9.40 1.41
N ASP A 144 10.41 -9.62 0.25
CA ASP A 144 9.53 -8.68 -0.43
C ASP A 144 8.09 -8.87 0.09
N PHE A 145 7.75 -8.14 1.15
CA PHE A 145 6.41 -8.20 1.70
C PHE A 145 5.42 -7.47 0.79
N GLU A 146 4.42 -8.20 0.30
CA GLU A 146 3.44 -7.77 -0.69
C GLU A 146 1.99 -7.73 -0.13
N GLY A 147 1.77 -8.31 1.04
CA GLY A 147 0.44 -8.34 1.66
C GLY A 147 0.48 -8.10 3.15
N ILE A 148 -0.57 -7.46 3.67
CA ILE A 148 -0.77 -7.20 5.10
C ILE A 148 -2.25 -7.27 5.45
N THR A 149 -2.58 -7.78 6.64
CA THR A 149 -3.93 -7.71 7.20
C THR A 149 -3.91 -7.62 8.72
N GLU A 150 -4.88 -6.89 9.30
CA GLU A 150 -5.08 -6.83 10.74
C GLU A 150 -5.78 -8.11 11.23
N VAL A 151 -5.10 -8.89 12.08
CA VAL A 151 -5.68 -10.11 12.68
C VAL A 151 -6.32 -9.86 14.04
N SER A 152 -5.90 -8.82 14.71
CA SER A 152 -6.54 -8.22 15.89
C SER A 152 -5.99 -6.80 16.09
N PRO A 153 -6.65 -5.91 16.86
CA PRO A 153 -6.19 -4.54 17.01
C PRO A 153 -4.70 -4.44 17.35
N GLY A 154 -3.95 -3.75 16.49
CA GLY A 154 -2.51 -3.56 16.60
C GLY A 154 -1.64 -4.79 16.27
N ARG A 155 -2.22 -5.88 15.78
CA ARG A 155 -1.48 -7.09 15.36
C ARG A 155 -1.76 -7.41 13.90
N PHE A 156 -0.71 -7.58 13.12
CA PHE A 156 -0.76 -7.70 11.67
C PHE A 156 -0.07 -8.97 11.20
N LEU A 157 -0.66 -9.63 10.23
CA LEU A 157 -0.02 -10.69 9.47
C LEU A 157 0.47 -10.11 8.16
N MET A 158 1.76 -10.31 7.86
CA MET A 158 2.40 -9.91 6.61
C MET A 158 2.81 -11.16 5.84
N ILE A 159 2.73 -11.10 4.50
CA ILE A 159 3.15 -12.18 3.61
C ILE A 159 4.08 -11.62 2.53
N SER A 160 5.18 -12.33 2.25
CA SER A 160 6.10 -11.97 1.18
C SER A 160 5.84 -12.73 -0.11
N ASP A 161 6.24 -12.13 -1.23
CA ASP A 161 6.50 -12.85 -2.47
C ASP A 161 7.70 -13.80 -2.32
N ASP A 162 7.78 -14.81 -3.19
CA ASP A 162 8.80 -15.86 -3.17
C ASP A 162 9.96 -15.62 -4.16
N GLU A 163 9.95 -14.50 -4.91
CA GLU A 163 10.88 -14.30 -6.05
C GLU A 163 12.20 -13.58 -5.70
N ILE A 164 12.63 -13.52 -4.45
CA ILE A 164 13.86 -12.80 -4.12
C ILE A 164 15.11 -13.68 -4.24
N ASN A 165 16.03 -13.25 -5.10
CA ASN A 165 17.39 -13.80 -5.25
C ASN A 165 17.46 -15.31 -5.53
N GLY A 166 16.42 -15.92 -6.12
CA GLY A 166 16.39 -17.35 -6.45
C GLY A 166 16.10 -18.26 -5.24
N ASP A 167 15.88 -17.70 -4.08
CA ASP A 167 15.43 -18.43 -2.89
C ASP A 167 13.90 -18.36 -2.78
N LYS A 168 13.23 -19.37 -3.28
CA LYS A 168 11.76 -19.45 -3.33
C LYS A 168 11.16 -19.75 -1.96
N ARG A 169 11.16 -18.78 -1.07
CA ARG A 169 10.55 -18.90 0.26
C ARG A 169 9.55 -17.79 0.49
N THR A 170 8.29 -18.15 0.66
CA THR A 170 7.29 -17.23 1.20
C THR A 170 7.49 -17.10 2.71
N VAL A 171 7.66 -15.88 3.18
CA VAL A 171 7.75 -15.56 4.61
C VAL A 171 6.39 -15.06 5.09
N ILE A 172 5.92 -15.61 6.19
CA ILE A 172 4.75 -15.11 6.91
C ILE A 172 5.25 -14.58 8.25
N ALA A 173 4.99 -13.31 8.53
CA ALA A 173 5.40 -12.63 9.74
C ALA A 173 4.20 -12.10 10.52
N LEU A 174 4.16 -12.35 11.83
CA LEU A 174 3.21 -11.70 12.74
C LEU A 174 3.93 -10.51 13.40
N VAL A 175 3.41 -9.32 13.18
CA VAL A 175 3.96 -8.06 13.66
C VAL A 175 2.98 -7.42 14.64
N ALA A 176 3.49 -6.85 15.73
CA ALA A 176 2.70 -6.01 16.63
C ALA A 176 3.24 -4.57 16.56
N LEU A 177 2.36 -3.63 16.28
CA LEU A 177 2.63 -2.22 16.51
C LEU A 177 2.26 -1.90 17.96
N GLY A 178 3.17 -1.22 18.69
CA GLY A 178 2.82 -0.61 19.97
C GLY A 178 1.67 0.38 19.79
N GLU A 179 1.11 0.86 20.89
CA GLU A 179 0.05 1.90 20.85
C GLU A 179 0.54 3.10 20.03
N VAL A 180 -0.12 3.32 18.87
CA VAL A 180 0.09 4.44 17.95
C VAL A 180 -1.15 5.34 17.99
#